data_f630755ca943af1e466e959079e841ce
#
_entry.id   f630755ca943af1e466e959079e841ce
#
_cell.length_a   1.000
_cell.length_b   1.000
_cell.length_c   1.000
_cell.angle_alpha   90.00
_cell.angle_beta   90.00
_cell.angle_gamma   90.00
#
_symmetry.space_group_name_H-M   'P 1'
#
loop_
_entity.id
_entity.type
_entity.pdbx_description
1 polymer ?
#
loop_
_entity_poly.entity_id
_entity_poly.type
_entity_poly.pdbx_seq_one_letter_code
_entity_poly.pdbx_strand_id
1 'polypeptide(L)'
;MEVCSKPGMGSDSPRDLQNTVTKSQTAALGFRVKSGWAAVVLLTGTARFPQLSDVGRIELCDPRRPETRQPYHAAMGELETESTTLNQRVRVVRGISQKSLTRLLNCYQQKRFQIKRAALVVGSQTDPDTIGNPHIRAHALEGRLFRSIIEETLQNHQICSELILEGDAYTRVAARLKRSSHDLKLTIQNFGRTVAAKRGPWRAEQKLAALAALFSLASRR
;
A
#
# COMPACT_ATOMS: atom_id res chain seq x y z
N MET A 1 -18.67 66.33 35.25
CA MET A 1 -19.46 66.72 34.08
C MET A 1 -19.23 65.70 33.02
N GLU A 2 -20.27 65.22 32.60
CA GLU A 2 -20.76 64.48 31.41
C GLU A 2 -20.58 62.97 31.47
N VAL A 3 -21.58 62.39 31.71
CA VAL A 3 -22.84 61.90 31.09
C VAL A 3 -22.58 60.59 30.33
N CYS A 4 -23.18 59.62 30.92
CA CYS A 4 -23.45 58.26 30.52
C CYS A 4 -24.08 58.17 29.11
N SER A 5 -23.67 57.22 28.33
CA SER A 5 -24.53 56.60 27.31
C SER A 5 -24.14 55.13 27.11
N LYS A 6 -25.06 54.24 27.44
CA LYS A 6 -25.01 52.82 27.09
C LYS A 6 -25.41 52.68 25.63
N PRO A 7 -24.81 51.75 24.90
CA PRO A 7 -25.50 51.10 23.75
C PRO A 7 -25.82 49.66 24.05
N GLY A 8 -26.90 49.29 23.59
CA GLY A 8 -27.73 48.21 23.26
C GLY A 8 -27.14 46.80 23.33
N MET A 9 -27.87 45.94 24.04
CA MET A 9 -27.84 44.51 23.91
C MET A 9 -28.20 44.09 22.48
N GLY A 10 -27.20 43.72 21.70
CA GLY A 10 -27.39 42.92 20.49
C GLY A 10 -27.37 41.45 20.87
N SER A 11 -28.47 40.78 20.69
CA SER A 11 -28.61 39.31 20.80
C SER A 11 -27.88 38.66 19.65
N ASP A 12 -26.61 38.26 19.85
CA ASP A 12 -25.92 37.36 18.96
C ASP A 12 -26.44 35.93 19.20
N SER A 13 -27.26 35.47 18.27
CA SER A 13 -27.66 34.07 18.14
C SER A 13 -26.37 33.21 17.94
N PRO A 14 -26.29 32.04 18.59
CA PRO A 14 -25.20 31.13 18.32
C PRO A 14 -25.31 30.67 16.86
N ARG A 15 -24.32 31.05 16.06
CA ARG A 15 -24.18 30.53 14.70
C ARG A 15 -24.02 29.03 14.80
N ASP A 16 -24.94 28.30 14.17
CA ASP A 16 -24.89 26.88 13.92
C ASP A 16 -23.49 26.50 13.40
N LEU A 17 -22.70 25.90 14.26
CA LEU A 17 -21.58 25.07 13.86
C LEU A 17 -22.19 23.86 13.14
N GLN A 18 -22.49 24.04 11.86
CA GLN A 18 -22.84 22.93 10.98
C GLN A 18 -21.71 21.92 11.06
N ASN A 19 -21.98 20.90 11.84
CA ASN A 19 -21.19 19.68 11.96
C ASN A 19 -21.23 18.97 10.59
N THR A 20 -20.39 19.41 9.65
CA THR A 20 -20.22 18.76 8.37
C THR A 20 -19.62 17.38 8.65
N VAL A 21 -20.50 16.40 8.85
CA VAL A 21 -20.14 14.97 8.88
C VAL A 21 -19.51 14.65 7.53
N THR A 22 -18.19 14.80 7.46
CA THR A 22 -17.42 14.47 6.26
C THR A 22 -17.62 12.98 5.98
N LYS A 23 -18.37 12.69 4.90
CA LYS A 23 -18.73 11.34 4.47
C LYS A 23 -17.46 10.52 4.23
N SER A 24 -17.42 9.30 4.78
CA SER A 24 -16.30 8.39 4.54
C SER A 24 -16.18 8.05 3.04
N GLN A 25 -14.95 8.04 2.53
CA GLN A 25 -14.66 7.84 1.12
C GLN A 25 -14.15 6.42 0.87
N THR A 26 -14.84 5.68 0.00
CA THR A 26 -14.37 4.36 -0.44
C THR A 26 -13.06 4.49 -1.20
N ALA A 27 -12.09 3.65 -0.82
CA ALA A 27 -10.76 3.63 -1.40
C ALA A 27 -10.27 2.20 -1.64
N ALA A 28 -9.30 2.05 -2.53
CA ALA A 28 -8.61 0.79 -2.81
C ALA A 28 -7.10 0.98 -2.68
N LEU A 29 -6.44 -0.02 -2.12
CA LEU A 29 -4.98 -0.05 -1.97
C LEU A 29 -4.33 -0.92 -3.03
N GLY A 30 -3.17 -0.47 -3.48
CA GLY A 30 -2.26 -1.28 -4.29
C GLY A 30 -0.85 -1.26 -3.72
N PHE A 31 -0.22 -2.43 -3.75
CA PHE A 31 1.14 -2.62 -3.29
C PHE A 31 2.03 -3.16 -4.40
N ARG A 32 3.27 -2.68 -4.48
CA ARG A 32 4.36 -3.40 -5.14
C ARG A 32 5.32 -3.86 -4.07
N VAL A 33 5.31 -5.16 -3.82
CA VAL A 33 6.10 -5.77 -2.74
C VAL A 33 7.50 -6.11 -3.24
N LYS A 34 8.49 -5.74 -2.46
CA LYS A 34 9.94 -6.03 -2.66
C LYS A 34 10.51 -6.58 -1.35
N SER A 35 11.70 -7.16 -1.40
CA SER A 35 12.41 -7.57 -0.18
C SER A 35 12.69 -6.36 0.71
N GLY A 36 12.08 -6.36 1.89
CA GLY A 36 12.26 -5.34 2.92
C GLY A 36 11.44 -4.06 2.78
N TRP A 37 10.62 -3.86 1.74
CA TRP A 37 9.77 -2.70 1.58
C TRP A 37 8.64 -2.91 0.57
N ALA A 38 7.66 -2.01 0.57
CA ALA A 38 6.65 -1.98 -0.49
C ALA A 38 6.31 -0.55 -0.89
N ALA A 39 6.15 -0.32 -2.20
CA ALA A 39 5.47 0.88 -2.68
C ALA A 39 3.98 0.73 -2.47
N VAL A 40 3.31 1.82 -2.09
CA VAL A 40 1.88 1.85 -1.78
C VAL A 40 1.20 2.97 -2.56
N VAL A 41 0.04 2.67 -3.11
CA VAL A 41 -0.84 3.66 -3.77
C VAL A 41 -2.25 3.50 -3.24
N LEU A 42 -2.87 4.62 -2.85
CA LEU A 42 -4.27 4.72 -2.49
C LEU A 42 -5.03 5.42 -3.61
N LEU A 43 -6.03 4.76 -4.16
CA LEU A 43 -6.96 5.34 -5.12
C LEU A 43 -8.36 5.45 -4.54
N THR A 44 -9.06 6.51 -4.92
CA THR A 44 -10.48 6.75 -4.65
C THR A 44 -11.25 6.93 -5.96
N GLY A 45 -12.55 7.21 -5.86
CA GLY A 45 -13.41 7.34 -7.03
C GLY A 45 -13.90 5.99 -7.55
N THR A 46 -14.03 5.89 -8.86
CA THR A 46 -14.47 4.66 -9.53
C THR A 46 -13.40 4.13 -10.47
N ALA A 47 -13.51 2.86 -10.88
CA ALA A 47 -12.60 2.28 -11.87
C ALA A 47 -12.58 3.07 -13.21
N ARG A 48 -13.68 3.74 -13.55
CA ARG A 48 -13.78 4.61 -14.73
C ARG A 48 -13.13 5.98 -14.52
N PHE A 49 -13.27 6.53 -13.31
CA PHE A 49 -12.73 7.85 -12.93
C PHE A 49 -11.91 7.72 -11.63
N PRO A 50 -10.76 7.06 -11.69
CA PRO A 50 -9.90 6.87 -10.54
C PRO A 50 -9.18 8.18 -10.19
N GLN A 51 -9.06 8.43 -8.88
CA GLN A 51 -8.35 9.59 -8.35
C GLN A 51 -7.20 9.11 -7.46
N LEU A 52 -6.01 9.65 -7.68
CA LEU A 52 -4.86 9.38 -6.83
C LEU A 52 -5.00 10.18 -5.53
N SER A 53 -5.17 9.48 -4.42
CA SER A 53 -5.36 10.08 -3.10
C SER A 53 -4.08 10.06 -2.27
N ASP A 54 -3.28 9.00 -2.37
CA ASP A 54 -1.98 8.93 -1.70
C ASP A 54 -1.00 8.02 -2.46
N VAL A 55 0.29 8.32 -2.26
CA VAL A 55 1.40 7.50 -2.74
C VAL A 55 2.50 7.51 -1.69
N GLY A 56 3.07 6.35 -1.41
CA GLY A 56 4.07 6.23 -0.39
C GLY A 56 4.91 4.96 -0.50
N ARG A 57 5.66 4.73 0.54
CA ARG A 57 6.48 3.54 0.77
C ARG A 57 6.33 3.12 2.23
N ILE A 58 6.28 1.83 2.48
CA ILE A 58 6.39 1.26 3.83
C ILE A 58 7.65 0.41 3.92
N GLU A 59 8.33 0.51 5.05
CA GLU A 59 9.45 -0.36 5.38
C GLU A 59 8.91 -1.65 6.03
N LEU A 60 9.44 -2.77 5.57
CA LEU A 60 9.07 -4.12 6.03
C LEU A 60 10.23 -4.80 6.79
N CYS A 61 11.38 -4.14 6.91
CA CYS A 61 12.56 -4.59 7.62
C CYS A 61 13.17 -3.44 8.44
N ASP A 62 14.14 -3.73 9.29
CA ASP A 62 14.92 -2.70 9.99
C ASP A 62 16.08 -2.25 9.07
N PRO A 63 16.11 -0.99 8.61
CA PRO A 63 17.18 -0.51 7.74
C PRO A 63 18.56 -0.53 8.41
N ARG A 64 18.64 -0.59 9.76
CA ARG A 64 19.88 -0.71 10.52
C ARG A 64 20.37 -2.14 10.68
N ARG A 65 19.56 -3.11 10.25
CA ARG A 65 19.82 -4.55 10.33
C ARG A 65 19.64 -5.18 8.95
N PRO A 66 20.70 -5.15 8.09
CA PRO A 66 20.65 -5.62 6.70
C PRO A 66 20.10 -7.04 6.57
N GLU A 67 20.41 -7.91 7.54
CA GLU A 67 19.94 -9.30 7.58
C GLU A 67 18.40 -9.41 7.69
N THR A 68 17.72 -8.38 8.12
CA THR A 68 16.23 -8.37 8.13
C THR A 68 15.62 -8.08 6.76
N ARG A 69 16.41 -7.52 5.83
CA ARG A 69 15.99 -7.32 4.44
C ARG A 69 16.05 -8.62 3.65
N GLN A 70 17.00 -9.47 3.95
CA GLN A 70 17.23 -10.76 3.30
C GLN A 70 17.37 -11.87 4.35
N PRO A 71 16.30 -12.17 5.11
CA PRO A 71 16.37 -13.04 6.28
C PRO A 71 16.78 -14.48 5.98
N TYR A 72 16.57 -14.92 4.73
CA TYR A 72 16.93 -16.27 4.28
C TYR A 72 18.32 -16.38 3.66
N HIS A 73 19.07 -15.27 3.57
CA HIS A 73 20.45 -15.31 3.10
C HIS A 73 21.44 -15.43 4.26
N ALA A 74 22.35 -16.39 4.15
CA ALA A 74 23.59 -16.48 4.92
C ALA A 74 24.72 -15.66 4.27
N ALA A 75 25.92 -15.74 4.82
CA ALA A 75 27.11 -15.13 4.23
C ALA A 75 27.29 -15.62 2.78
N MET A 76 27.87 -14.77 1.92
CA MET A 76 28.18 -15.06 0.51
C MET A 76 26.94 -15.37 -0.36
N GLY A 77 25.74 -15.04 0.10
CA GLY A 77 24.49 -15.21 -0.66
C GLY A 77 23.94 -16.65 -0.64
N GLU A 78 24.44 -17.50 0.22
CA GLU A 78 23.90 -18.84 0.42
C GLU A 78 22.57 -18.83 1.17
N LEU A 79 21.88 -19.97 1.18
CA LEU A 79 20.66 -20.14 1.96
C LEU A 79 21.00 -20.30 3.44
N GLU A 80 20.36 -19.50 4.30
CA GLU A 80 20.46 -19.66 5.76
C GLU A 80 19.79 -20.97 6.20
N THR A 81 20.52 -21.82 6.89
CA THR A 81 20.05 -23.12 7.36
C THR A 81 19.96 -23.21 8.90
N GLU A 82 20.56 -22.25 9.61
CA GLU A 82 20.52 -22.23 11.06
C GLU A 82 19.14 -21.74 11.54
N SER A 83 18.36 -22.66 12.11
CA SER A 83 16.96 -22.45 12.44
C SER A 83 16.74 -21.35 13.46
N THR A 84 17.61 -21.20 14.46
CA THR A 84 17.47 -20.19 15.52
C THR A 84 17.64 -18.79 14.95
N THR A 85 18.69 -18.59 14.15
CA THR A 85 19.00 -17.34 13.45
C THR A 85 17.87 -16.96 12.50
N LEU A 86 17.41 -17.92 11.70
CA LEU A 86 16.31 -17.70 10.75
C LEU A 86 15.01 -17.30 11.47
N ASN A 87 14.63 -18.04 12.52
CA ASN A 87 13.43 -17.76 13.29
C ASN A 87 13.50 -16.37 13.95
N GLN A 88 14.66 -15.97 14.46
CA GLN A 88 14.85 -14.64 15.04
C GLN A 88 14.69 -13.54 13.97
N ARG A 89 15.33 -13.69 12.80
CA ARG A 89 15.20 -12.72 11.69
C ARG A 89 13.75 -12.61 11.21
N VAL A 90 13.08 -13.73 10.97
CA VAL A 90 11.68 -13.79 10.53
C VAL A 90 10.74 -13.13 11.55
N ARG A 91 10.95 -13.37 12.85
CA ARG A 91 10.16 -12.74 13.92
C ARG A 91 10.30 -11.21 13.89
N VAL A 92 11.52 -10.70 13.73
CA VAL A 92 11.78 -9.25 13.62
C VAL A 92 11.09 -8.68 12.39
N VAL A 93 11.24 -9.32 11.23
CA VAL A 93 10.59 -8.90 9.97
C VAL A 93 9.07 -8.87 10.13
N ARG A 94 8.45 -9.91 10.71
CA ARG A 94 7.00 -9.95 10.96
C ARG A 94 6.56 -8.77 11.82
N GLY A 95 7.23 -8.54 12.95
CA GLY A 95 6.88 -7.45 13.87
C GLY A 95 6.96 -6.07 13.21
N ILE A 96 8.02 -5.79 12.44
CA ILE A 96 8.20 -4.51 11.75
C ILE A 96 7.16 -4.34 10.65
N SER A 97 6.99 -5.35 9.81
CA SER A 97 6.05 -5.31 8.68
C SER A 97 4.61 -5.10 9.15
N GLN A 98 4.15 -5.87 10.14
CA GLN A 98 2.82 -5.73 10.73
C GLN A 98 2.62 -4.33 11.32
N LYS A 99 3.58 -3.84 12.10
CA LYS A 99 3.52 -2.49 12.70
C LYS A 99 3.45 -1.40 11.63
N SER A 100 4.28 -1.48 10.60
CA SER A 100 4.31 -0.50 9.51
C SER A 100 2.99 -0.45 8.74
N LEU A 101 2.45 -1.62 8.37
CA LEU A 101 1.19 -1.70 7.64
C LEU A 101 -0.01 -1.27 8.50
N THR A 102 -0.09 -1.73 9.76
CA THR A 102 -1.16 -1.32 10.70
C THR A 102 -1.15 0.20 10.90
N ARG A 103 0.04 0.82 11.06
CA ARG A 103 0.16 2.27 11.17
C ARG A 103 -0.36 2.99 9.93
N LEU A 104 -0.05 2.49 8.73
CA LEU A 104 -0.56 3.03 7.48
C LEU A 104 -2.09 2.94 7.41
N LEU A 105 -2.66 1.77 7.70
CA LEU A 105 -4.11 1.53 7.66
C LEU A 105 -4.85 2.42 8.67
N ASN A 106 -4.34 2.55 9.90
CA ASN A 106 -4.89 3.44 10.91
C ASN A 106 -4.86 4.91 10.46
N CYS A 107 -3.75 5.36 9.83
CA CYS A 107 -3.66 6.70 9.27
C CYS A 107 -4.73 6.95 8.20
N TYR A 108 -4.98 5.98 7.32
CA TYR A 108 -6.03 6.09 6.32
C TYR A 108 -7.44 6.07 6.94
N GLN A 109 -7.67 5.25 7.95
CA GLN A 109 -8.94 5.23 8.69
C GLN A 109 -9.20 6.59 9.38
N GLN A 110 -8.20 7.19 10.02
CA GLN A 110 -8.31 8.53 10.62
C GLN A 110 -8.66 9.59 9.58
N LYS A 111 -8.13 9.45 8.35
CA LYS A 111 -8.50 10.32 7.20
C LYS A 111 -9.86 9.95 6.56
N ARG A 112 -10.62 9.06 7.20
CA ARG A 112 -11.94 8.59 6.77
C ARG A 112 -11.96 7.85 5.42
N PHE A 113 -10.86 7.25 5.02
CA PHE A 113 -10.86 6.30 3.91
C PHE A 113 -11.38 4.94 4.36
N GLN A 114 -12.38 4.42 3.66
CA GLN A 114 -12.88 3.05 3.82
C GLN A 114 -12.21 2.15 2.79
N ILE A 115 -11.27 1.34 3.25
CA ILE A 115 -10.54 0.40 2.41
C ILE A 115 -11.08 -1.00 2.68
N LYS A 116 -11.68 -1.62 1.67
CA LYS A 116 -12.19 -3.00 1.74
C LYS A 116 -11.40 -3.97 0.86
N ARG A 117 -10.61 -3.45 -0.06
CA ARG A 117 -9.88 -4.23 -1.04
C ARG A 117 -8.48 -3.69 -1.28
N ALA A 118 -7.57 -4.62 -1.49
CA ALA A 118 -6.19 -4.34 -1.87
C ALA A 118 -5.75 -5.33 -2.96
N ALA A 119 -4.71 -4.99 -3.72
CA ALA A 119 -3.99 -5.96 -4.51
C ALA A 119 -2.48 -5.76 -4.37
N LEU A 120 -1.75 -6.84 -4.51
CA LEU A 120 -0.30 -6.88 -4.38
C LEU A 120 0.32 -7.33 -5.71
N VAL A 121 1.17 -6.50 -6.29
CA VAL A 121 2.05 -6.93 -7.38
C VAL A 121 3.30 -7.54 -6.79
N VAL A 122 3.59 -8.77 -7.19
CA VAL A 122 4.74 -9.58 -6.73
C VAL A 122 5.57 -10.06 -7.92
N GLY A 123 6.87 -10.30 -7.70
CA GLY A 123 7.78 -10.74 -8.77
C GLY A 123 7.51 -12.18 -9.21
N SER A 124 7.24 -13.08 -8.26
CA SER A 124 7.01 -14.50 -8.52
C SER A 124 6.08 -15.10 -7.49
N GLN A 125 5.42 -16.20 -7.86
CA GLN A 125 4.67 -17.10 -6.97
C GLN A 125 5.23 -18.53 -7.04
N THR A 126 6.44 -18.71 -7.57
CA THR A 126 7.11 -20.01 -7.62
C THR A 126 7.25 -20.58 -6.22
N ASP A 127 6.93 -21.84 -6.05
CA ASP A 127 7.14 -22.54 -4.79
C ASP A 127 8.64 -22.67 -4.52
N PRO A 128 9.16 -22.12 -3.42
CA PRO A 128 10.58 -22.22 -3.09
C PRO A 128 11.09 -23.66 -2.99
N ASP A 129 10.23 -24.60 -2.64
CA ASP A 129 10.63 -26.01 -2.47
C ASP A 129 10.92 -26.71 -3.81
N THR A 130 10.46 -26.15 -4.93
CA THR A 130 10.77 -26.62 -6.29
C THR A 130 12.06 -26.05 -6.86
N ILE A 131 12.72 -25.11 -6.15
CA ILE A 131 13.89 -24.40 -6.63
C ILE A 131 15.17 -25.09 -6.12
N GLY A 132 15.94 -25.67 -7.03
CA GLY A 132 17.20 -26.38 -6.71
C GLY A 132 18.35 -25.45 -6.34
N ASN A 133 18.42 -24.23 -6.92
CA ASN A 133 19.49 -23.29 -6.62
C ASN A 133 19.24 -22.59 -5.26
N PRO A 134 20.16 -22.73 -4.26
CA PRO A 134 19.94 -22.21 -2.91
C PRO A 134 19.75 -20.68 -2.86
N HIS A 135 20.51 -19.93 -3.65
CA HIS A 135 20.42 -18.46 -3.70
C HIS A 135 19.06 -18.01 -4.28
N ILE A 136 18.60 -18.61 -5.37
CA ILE A 136 17.30 -18.31 -5.97
C ILE A 136 16.17 -18.75 -5.02
N ARG A 137 16.33 -19.88 -4.34
CA ARG A 137 15.40 -20.37 -3.32
C ARG A 137 15.27 -19.38 -2.15
N ALA A 138 16.39 -18.81 -1.65
CA ALA A 138 16.36 -17.78 -0.61
C ALA A 138 15.53 -16.56 -1.04
N HIS A 139 15.72 -16.06 -2.26
CA HIS A 139 14.91 -14.96 -2.79
C HIS A 139 13.42 -15.30 -2.91
N ALA A 140 13.07 -16.53 -3.29
CA ALA A 140 11.68 -16.97 -3.37
C ALA A 140 11.04 -17.05 -1.97
N LEU A 141 11.78 -17.53 -0.97
CA LEU A 141 11.35 -17.57 0.43
C LEU A 141 11.11 -16.15 0.98
N GLU A 142 11.99 -15.21 0.68
CA GLU A 142 11.83 -13.79 1.06
C GLU A 142 10.58 -13.19 0.41
N GLY A 143 10.41 -13.40 -0.90
CA GLY A 143 9.22 -12.95 -1.62
C GLY A 143 7.94 -13.50 -1.01
N ARG A 144 7.92 -14.79 -0.64
CA ARG A 144 6.81 -15.44 0.06
C ARG A 144 6.58 -14.83 1.45
N LEU A 145 7.64 -14.62 2.23
CA LEU A 145 7.55 -14.05 3.58
C LEU A 145 6.93 -12.64 3.57
N PHE A 146 7.51 -11.70 2.82
CA PHE A 146 7.03 -10.31 2.81
C PHE A 146 5.59 -10.20 2.27
N ARG A 147 5.25 -11.01 1.27
CA ARG A 147 3.91 -11.09 0.73
C ARG A 147 2.91 -11.60 1.77
N SER A 148 3.18 -12.76 2.38
CA SER A 148 2.25 -13.38 3.34
C SER A 148 1.98 -12.49 4.55
N ILE A 149 2.99 -11.77 5.05
CA ILE A 149 2.79 -10.84 6.17
C ILE A 149 1.83 -9.71 5.79
N ILE A 150 1.93 -9.17 4.57
CA ILE A 150 1.02 -8.11 4.10
C ILE A 150 -0.39 -8.69 3.96
N GLU A 151 -0.56 -9.86 3.33
CA GLU A 151 -1.86 -10.53 3.17
C GLU A 151 -2.52 -10.83 4.52
N GLU A 152 -1.79 -11.44 5.45
CA GLU A 152 -2.26 -11.73 6.81
C GLU A 152 -2.68 -10.45 7.56
N THR A 153 -1.88 -9.38 7.44
CA THR A 153 -2.20 -8.10 8.11
C THR A 153 -3.45 -7.45 7.50
N LEU A 154 -3.58 -7.46 6.17
CA LEU A 154 -4.78 -6.95 5.49
C LEU A 154 -6.02 -7.74 5.90
N GLN A 155 -5.93 -9.07 5.96
CA GLN A 155 -7.00 -9.95 6.40
C GLN A 155 -7.44 -9.64 7.85
N ASN A 156 -6.50 -9.42 8.76
CA ASN A 156 -6.78 -9.04 10.14
C ASN A 156 -7.52 -7.69 10.25
N HIS A 157 -7.33 -6.80 9.26
CA HIS A 157 -8.07 -5.56 9.10
C HIS A 157 -9.33 -5.69 8.24
N GLN A 158 -9.78 -6.92 7.92
CA GLN A 158 -10.95 -7.21 7.08
C GLN A 158 -10.86 -6.62 5.66
N ILE A 159 -9.65 -6.52 5.13
CA ILE A 159 -9.37 -6.06 3.78
C ILE A 159 -9.05 -7.28 2.91
N CYS A 160 -9.91 -7.55 1.92
CA CYS A 160 -9.66 -8.61 0.95
C CYS A 160 -8.49 -8.23 0.03
N SER A 161 -7.55 -9.15 -0.19
CA SER A 161 -6.41 -8.93 -1.07
C SER A 161 -6.35 -9.92 -2.22
N GLU A 162 -5.84 -9.46 -3.36
CA GLU A 162 -5.58 -10.28 -4.54
C GLU A 162 -4.13 -10.11 -4.99
N LEU A 163 -3.53 -11.20 -5.51
CA LEU A 163 -2.15 -11.18 -6.03
C LEU A 163 -2.13 -10.99 -7.54
N ILE A 164 -1.16 -10.25 -8.03
CA ILE A 164 -0.89 -10.02 -9.44
C ILE A 164 0.60 -10.26 -9.68
N LEU A 165 0.95 -11.11 -10.65
CA LEU A 165 2.33 -11.24 -11.09
C LEU A 165 2.76 -9.98 -11.85
N GLU A 166 3.99 -9.53 -11.61
CA GLU A 166 4.54 -8.33 -12.24
C GLU A 166 4.47 -8.38 -13.76
N GLY A 167 4.85 -9.53 -14.36
CA GLY A 167 4.80 -9.73 -15.81
C GLY A 167 3.41 -9.59 -16.40
N ASP A 168 2.37 -9.93 -15.64
CA ASP A 168 0.98 -9.93 -16.11
C ASP A 168 0.19 -8.69 -15.69
N ALA A 169 0.82 -7.76 -14.93
CA ALA A 169 0.09 -6.69 -14.26
C ALA A 169 -0.75 -5.84 -15.23
N TYR A 170 -0.17 -5.39 -16.34
CA TYR A 170 -0.91 -4.60 -17.33
C TYR A 170 -2.02 -5.39 -18.00
N THR A 171 -1.76 -6.63 -18.40
CA THR A 171 -2.72 -7.50 -19.09
C THR A 171 -3.91 -7.83 -18.18
N ARG A 172 -3.66 -8.22 -16.93
CA ARG A 172 -4.72 -8.55 -15.96
C ARG A 172 -5.58 -7.34 -15.61
N VAL A 173 -4.95 -6.17 -15.42
CA VAL A 173 -5.69 -4.93 -15.10
C VAL A 173 -6.49 -4.47 -16.31
N ALA A 174 -5.92 -4.53 -17.53
CA ALA A 174 -6.61 -4.23 -18.79
C ALA A 174 -7.88 -5.08 -18.96
N ALA A 175 -7.74 -6.40 -18.79
CA ALA A 175 -8.84 -7.33 -18.89
C ALA A 175 -9.95 -7.05 -17.85
N ARG A 176 -9.57 -6.82 -16.56
CA ARG A 176 -10.53 -6.50 -15.50
C ARG A 176 -11.30 -5.19 -15.74
N LEU A 177 -10.60 -4.17 -16.24
CA LEU A 177 -11.17 -2.86 -16.53
C LEU A 177 -11.88 -2.78 -17.89
N LYS A 178 -11.72 -3.80 -18.74
CA LYS A 178 -12.15 -3.80 -20.14
C LYS A 178 -11.59 -2.58 -20.90
N ARG A 179 -10.30 -2.28 -20.70
CA ARG A 179 -9.58 -1.16 -21.29
C ARG A 179 -8.36 -1.66 -22.05
N SER A 180 -7.86 -0.87 -23.01
CA SER A 180 -6.60 -1.18 -23.68
C SER A 180 -5.40 -0.98 -22.74
N SER A 181 -4.31 -1.71 -22.98
CA SER A 181 -3.04 -1.49 -22.26
C SER A 181 -2.48 -0.08 -22.51
N HIS A 182 -2.79 0.52 -23.68
CA HIS A 182 -2.41 1.90 -23.97
C HIS A 182 -3.12 2.90 -23.05
N ASP A 183 -4.45 2.78 -22.90
CA ASP A 183 -5.22 3.67 -22.01
C ASP A 183 -4.79 3.55 -20.56
N LEU A 184 -4.43 2.33 -20.12
CA LEU A 184 -3.88 2.12 -18.79
C LEU A 184 -2.55 2.84 -18.62
N LYS A 185 -1.63 2.73 -19.58
CA LYS A 185 -0.34 3.43 -19.55
C LYS A 185 -0.55 4.94 -19.43
N LEU A 186 -1.48 5.51 -20.20
CA LEU A 186 -1.84 6.93 -20.11
C LEU A 186 -2.40 7.30 -18.73
N THR A 187 -3.30 6.48 -18.18
CA THR A 187 -3.87 6.69 -16.84
C THR A 187 -2.76 6.71 -15.78
N ILE A 188 -1.84 5.74 -15.81
CA ILE A 188 -0.71 5.64 -14.89
C ILE A 188 0.26 6.83 -15.06
N GLN A 189 0.52 7.27 -16.30
CA GLN A 189 1.33 8.46 -16.56
C GLN A 189 0.68 9.74 -16.01
N ASN A 190 -0.63 9.89 -16.14
CA ASN A 190 -1.36 11.04 -15.59
C ASN A 190 -1.29 11.10 -14.07
N PHE A 191 -1.36 9.96 -13.36
CA PHE A 191 -1.08 9.92 -11.93
C PHE A 191 0.32 10.46 -11.61
N GLY A 192 1.32 10.09 -12.42
CA GLY A 192 2.70 10.58 -12.25
C GLY A 192 2.81 12.10 -12.34
N ARG A 193 2.09 12.74 -13.25
CA ARG A 193 2.05 14.21 -13.38
C ARG A 193 1.50 14.88 -12.12
N THR A 194 0.48 14.27 -11.50
CA THR A 194 -0.09 14.76 -10.24
C THR A 194 0.87 14.58 -9.06
N VAL A 195 1.65 13.48 -9.04
CA VAL A 195 2.61 13.17 -7.96
C VAL A 195 3.88 14.01 -8.09
N ALA A 196 4.43 14.12 -9.30
CA ALA A 196 5.70 14.82 -9.54
C ALA A 196 5.68 16.27 -9.01
N ALA A 197 4.51 16.91 -9.01
CA ALA A 197 4.33 18.25 -8.44
C ALA A 197 4.38 18.28 -6.91
N LYS A 198 4.26 17.15 -6.21
CA LYS A 198 4.05 17.13 -4.75
C LYS A 198 4.92 16.15 -3.94
N ARG A 199 5.38 15.01 -4.49
CA ARG A 199 5.90 13.89 -3.68
C ARG A 199 7.08 13.09 -4.26
N GLY A 200 7.77 13.58 -5.27
CA GLY A 200 8.98 12.95 -5.81
C GLY A 200 8.75 12.04 -7.03
N PRO A 201 9.75 11.24 -7.43
CA PRO A 201 9.74 10.54 -8.71
C PRO A 201 8.69 9.43 -8.77
N TRP A 202 7.99 9.36 -9.90
CA TRP A 202 7.04 8.31 -10.25
C TRP A 202 7.76 7.14 -10.96
N ARG A 203 8.28 6.20 -10.18
CA ARG A 203 9.11 5.08 -10.64
C ARG A 203 8.27 3.84 -10.99
N ALA A 204 8.94 2.79 -11.43
CA ALA A 204 8.30 1.53 -11.82
C ALA A 204 7.45 0.93 -10.69
N GLU A 205 7.94 0.97 -9.46
CA GLU A 205 7.26 0.40 -8.30
C GLU A 205 5.94 1.12 -7.98
N GLN A 206 5.91 2.47 -8.05
CA GLN A 206 4.68 3.24 -7.85
C GLN A 206 3.68 2.99 -8.99
N LYS A 207 4.16 2.83 -10.22
CA LYS A 207 3.30 2.50 -11.37
C LYS A 207 2.64 1.14 -11.20
N LEU A 208 3.40 0.13 -10.74
CA LEU A 208 2.88 -1.21 -10.46
C LEU A 208 1.91 -1.21 -9.26
N ALA A 209 2.22 -0.46 -8.20
CA ALA A 209 1.30 -0.29 -7.08
C ALA A 209 0.00 0.42 -7.52
N ALA A 210 0.07 1.40 -8.42
CA ALA A 210 -1.11 2.06 -8.97
C ALA A 210 -1.97 1.11 -9.83
N LEU A 211 -1.34 0.23 -10.62
CA LEU A 211 -2.05 -0.84 -11.34
C LEU A 211 -2.79 -1.78 -10.36
N ALA A 212 -2.14 -2.18 -9.27
CA ALA A 212 -2.75 -2.98 -8.23
C ALA A 212 -3.95 -2.27 -7.60
N ALA A 213 -3.83 -0.98 -7.28
CA ALA A 213 -4.93 -0.19 -6.74
C ALA A 213 -6.10 -0.06 -7.73
N LEU A 214 -5.83 0.15 -9.03
CA LEU A 214 -6.85 0.17 -10.08
C LEU A 214 -7.58 -1.18 -10.19
N PHE A 215 -6.84 -2.28 -10.13
CA PHE A 215 -7.40 -3.62 -10.13
C PHE A 215 -8.38 -3.84 -8.97
N SER A 216 -7.99 -3.43 -7.76
CA SER A 216 -8.82 -3.51 -6.57
C SER A 216 -10.04 -2.60 -6.63
N LEU A 217 -9.90 -1.41 -7.22
CA LEU A 217 -11.00 -0.46 -7.39
C LEU A 217 -12.07 -0.97 -8.36
N ALA A 218 -11.67 -1.81 -9.34
CA ALA A 218 -12.56 -2.43 -10.32
C ALA A 218 -13.25 -3.71 -9.82
N SER A 219 -12.82 -4.28 -8.71
CA SER A 219 -13.42 -5.50 -8.17
C SER A 219 -14.84 -5.23 -7.69
N ARG A 220 -15.81 -5.97 -8.23
CA ARG A 220 -17.22 -5.85 -7.82
C ARG A 220 -17.38 -6.33 -6.38
N ARG A 221 -18.39 -5.78 -5.70
CA ARG A 221 -18.87 -6.23 -4.39
C ARG A 221 -19.34 -7.67 -4.43
#